data_3e8fa019f9222a3bc6e77bf6a17e892d
#
_entry.id   3e8fa019f9222a3bc6e77bf6a17e892d
#
_cell.length_a   1.000
_cell.length_b   1.000
_cell.length_c   1.000
_cell.angle_alpha   90.00
_cell.angle_beta   90.00
_cell.angle_gamma   90.00
#
_symmetry.space_group_name_H-M   'P 1'
#
loop_
_entity.id
_entity.type
_entity.pdbx_description
1 polymer ?
#
loop_
_entity_poly.entity_id
_entity_poly.type
_entity_poly.pdbx_seq_one_letter_code
_entity_poly.pdbx_strand_id
1 'polypeptide(L)'
;MLKNKLTTNKFYLYAGNIVKLKKINKKQNKIYIEKLDSSEVIELTYEQHELILYRIYTVGEVAKIVEKRADTIRKYEKKMLIPDAKKFGEKYKGYADWRYYSEDDVYSMVEFFNTRVPGRPVAKELNIKPLAQKVQMKIKDSNVRTS
;
A
#
# COMPACT_ATOMS: atom_id res chain seq x y z
N MET A 1 14.01 -5.19 -1.84
CA MET A 1 12.72 -4.91 -2.41
C MET A 1 11.60 -5.43 -1.53
N LEU A 2 10.58 -4.64 -1.38
CA LEU A 2 9.43 -5.08 -0.63
C LEU A 2 8.58 -5.96 -1.52
N LYS A 3 8.67 -7.24 -1.30
CA LYS A 3 7.82 -8.15 -2.05
C LYS A 3 6.38 -7.91 -1.68
N ASN A 4 5.50 -8.29 -2.56
CA ASN A 4 4.11 -8.34 -2.24
C ASN A 4 3.89 -9.46 -1.24
N LYS A 5 4.28 -9.17 -0.03
CA LYS A 5 4.11 -10.16 1.02
C LYS A 5 2.64 -10.21 1.37
N LEU A 6 2.02 -11.30 1.02
CA LEU A 6 0.60 -11.46 1.28
C LEU A 6 0.33 -11.53 2.77
N THR A 7 -0.62 -10.73 3.21
CA THR A 7 -1.03 -10.68 4.60
C THR A 7 -2.54 -10.79 4.67
N THR A 8 -3.04 -11.76 5.40
CA THR A 8 -4.49 -11.92 5.52
C THR A 8 -5.11 -10.71 6.23
N ASN A 9 -6.36 -10.45 5.90
CA ASN A 9 -7.14 -9.34 6.45
C ASN A 9 -6.64 -7.96 6.06
N LYS A 10 -5.82 -7.89 5.01
CA LYS A 10 -5.37 -6.61 4.46
C LYS A 10 -6.01 -6.41 3.11
N PHE A 11 -5.95 -5.17 2.63
CA PHE A 11 -6.64 -4.79 1.41
C PHE A 11 -5.70 -4.78 0.21
N TYR A 12 -6.25 -5.13 -0.93
CA TYR A 12 -5.53 -5.19 -2.19
C TYR A 12 -6.42 -4.70 -3.31
N LEU A 13 -5.81 -4.30 -4.41
CA LEU A 13 -6.54 -4.02 -5.65
C LEU A 13 -6.44 -5.24 -6.55
N TYR A 14 -7.57 -5.68 -7.05
CA TYR A 14 -7.66 -6.79 -7.98
C TYR A 14 -8.58 -6.37 -9.12
N ALA A 15 -8.01 -6.28 -10.34
CA ALA A 15 -8.79 -5.87 -11.52
C ALA A 15 -9.54 -4.55 -11.27
N GLY A 16 -8.88 -3.62 -10.58
CA GLY A 16 -9.47 -2.31 -10.32
C GLY A 16 -10.43 -2.24 -9.16
N ASN A 17 -10.67 -3.35 -8.48
CA ASN A 17 -11.59 -3.39 -7.34
C ASN A 17 -10.84 -3.66 -6.05
N ILE A 18 -11.37 -3.14 -4.95
CA ILE A 18 -10.77 -3.36 -3.64
C ILE A 18 -11.27 -4.68 -3.08
N VAL A 19 -10.33 -5.51 -2.68
CA VAL A 19 -10.62 -6.81 -2.11
C VAL A 19 -9.85 -6.99 -0.82
N LYS A 20 -10.27 -7.95 -0.02
CA LYS A 20 -9.62 -8.29 1.23
C LYS A 20 -9.09 -9.72 1.13
N LEU A 21 -7.83 -9.90 1.48
CA LEU A 21 -7.24 -11.23 1.45
C LEU A 21 -7.75 -12.04 2.64
N LYS A 22 -8.38 -13.17 2.36
CA LYS A 22 -9.01 -13.97 3.40
C LYS A 22 -8.18 -15.16 3.83
N LYS A 23 -7.55 -15.84 2.86
CA LYS A 23 -6.84 -17.07 3.18
C LYS A 23 -5.74 -17.33 2.19
N ILE A 24 -4.66 -17.93 2.66
CA ILE A 24 -3.52 -18.32 1.84
C ILE A 24 -3.30 -19.82 2.03
N ASN A 25 -3.23 -20.56 0.94
CA ASN A 25 -2.92 -21.98 0.99
C ASN A 25 -1.80 -22.25 0.00
N LYS A 26 -0.56 -22.10 0.46
CA LYS A 26 0.60 -22.27 -0.40
C LYS A 26 0.75 -23.69 -0.91
N LYS A 27 0.38 -24.67 -0.10
CA LYS A 27 0.52 -26.05 -0.49
C LYS A 27 -0.33 -26.40 -1.70
N GLN A 28 -1.51 -25.81 -1.78
CA GLN A 28 -2.40 -26.03 -2.90
C GLN A 28 -2.28 -24.94 -3.96
N ASN A 29 -1.36 -24.00 -3.77
CA ASN A 29 -1.13 -22.92 -4.73
C ASN A 29 -2.38 -22.06 -4.90
N LYS A 30 -3.06 -21.75 -3.80
CA LYS A 30 -4.31 -21.01 -3.83
C LYS A 30 -4.32 -19.89 -2.84
N ILE A 31 -5.06 -18.83 -3.18
CA ILE A 31 -5.40 -17.76 -2.24
C ILE A 31 -6.87 -17.43 -2.45
N TYR A 32 -7.48 -16.89 -1.41
CA TYR A 32 -8.89 -16.54 -1.44
C TYR A 32 -9.05 -15.08 -1.07
N ILE A 33 -9.72 -14.34 -1.93
CA ILE A 33 -9.98 -12.92 -1.71
C ILE A 33 -11.48 -12.70 -1.63
N GLU A 34 -11.86 -11.69 -0.87
CA GLU A 34 -13.27 -11.31 -0.74
C GLU A 34 -13.47 -9.95 -1.37
N LYS A 35 -14.40 -9.86 -2.29
CA LYS A 35 -14.77 -8.57 -2.89
C LYS A 35 -15.56 -7.76 -1.87
N LEU A 36 -15.10 -6.56 -1.58
CA LEU A 36 -15.76 -5.74 -0.58
C LEU A 36 -17.13 -5.25 -1.04
N ASP A 37 -17.32 -5.12 -2.34
CA ASP A 37 -18.58 -4.60 -2.85
C ASP A 37 -19.70 -5.64 -2.87
N SER A 38 -19.38 -6.93 -2.88
CA SER A 38 -20.38 -7.97 -2.98
C SER A 38 -20.20 -9.09 -1.98
N SER A 39 -19.10 -9.09 -1.23
CA SER A 39 -18.75 -10.16 -0.30
C SER A 39 -18.51 -11.50 -0.99
N GLU A 40 -18.39 -11.49 -2.30
CA GLU A 40 -18.08 -12.70 -3.04
C GLU A 40 -16.62 -13.11 -2.81
N VAL A 41 -16.39 -14.41 -2.59
CA VAL A 41 -15.05 -14.93 -2.39
C VAL A 41 -14.57 -15.53 -3.70
N ILE A 42 -13.36 -15.13 -4.10
CA ILE A 42 -12.75 -15.58 -5.34
C ILE A 42 -11.48 -16.34 -5.02
N GLU A 43 -11.29 -17.46 -5.70
CA GLU A 43 -10.08 -18.26 -5.57
C GLU A 43 -9.11 -17.84 -6.68
N LEU A 44 -7.85 -17.57 -6.29
CA LEU A 44 -6.81 -17.21 -7.23
C LEU A 44 -5.61 -18.10 -7.02
N THR A 45 -4.71 -18.11 -8.00
CA THR A 45 -3.49 -18.88 -7.92
C THR A 45 -2.43 -18.12 -7.12
N TYR A 46 -1.86 -18.78 -6.13
CA TYR A 46 -0.86 -18.15 -5.28
C TYR A 46 0.35 -17.66 -6.08
N GLU A 47 0.81 -18.46 -7.05
CA GLU A 47 1.99 -18.11 -7.83
C GLU A 47 1.84 -16.78 -8.56
N GLN A 48 0.62 -16.41 -8.93
CA GLN A 48 0.38 -15.23 -9.73
C GLN A 48 0.06 -13.99 -8.92
N HIS A 49 0.09 -14.10 -7.59
CA HIS A 49 -0.40 -12.98 -6.77
C HIS A 49 0.37 -11.69 -7.01
N GLU A 50 1.67 -11.78 -7.29
CA GLU A 50 2.46 -10.57 -7.52
C GLU A 50 2.07 -9.84 -8.80
N LEU A 51 1.44 -10.55 -9.72
CA LEU A 51 1.03 -9.96 -11.00
C LEU A 51 -0.37 -9.39 -10.96
N ILE A 52 -1.20 -9.87 -10.05
CA ILE A 52 -2.63 -9.55 -10.09
C ILE A 52 -3.13 -8.82 -8.86
N LEU A 53 -2.39 -8.86 -7.74
CA LEU A 53 -2.80 -8.17 -6.52
C LEU A 53 -1.83 -7.05 -6.21
N TYR A 54 -2.36 -5.86 -5.96
CA TYR A 54 -1.55 -4.70 -5.61
C TYR A 54 -1.92 -4.26 -4.22
N ARG A 55 -0.95 -4.26 -3.32
CA ARG A 55 -1.18 -3.88 -1.92
C ARG A 55 -1.58 -2.42 -1.82
N ILE A 56 -2.60 -2.15 -1.03
CA ILE A 56 -2.97 -0.79 -0.66
C ILE A 56 -2.94 -0.68 0.85
N TYR A 57 -2.73 0.54 1.35
CA TYR A 57 -2.54 0.79 2.77
C TYR A 57 -3.56 1.82 3.24
N THR A 58 -4.27 1.50 4.31
CA THR A 58 -5.20 2.46 4.89
C THR A 58 -4.41 3.58 5.57
N VAL A 59 -5.09 4.69 5.83
CA VAL A 59 -4.44 5.82 6.52
C VAL A 59 -3.91 5.38 7.88
N GLY A 60 -4.66 4.53 8.58
CA GLY A 60 -4.20 4.03 9.86
C GLY A 60 -2.92 3.22 9.76
N GLU A 61 -2.81 2.40 8.71
CA GLU A 61 -1.58 1.63 8.50
C GLU A 61 -0.42 2.55 8.19
N VAL A 62 -0.65 3.54 7.32
CA VAL A 62 0.41 4.46 6.96
C VAL A 62 0.88 5.26 8.16
N ALA A 63 -0.06 5.68 9.01
CA ALA A 63 0.29 6.42 10.22
C ALA A 63 1.27 5.65 11.08
N LYS A 64 1.06 4.34 11.21
CA LYS A 64 1.98 3.50 11.97
C LYS A 64 3.33 3.37 11.27
N ILE A 65 3.31 3.22 9.95
CA ILE A 65 4.53 3.04 9.19
C ILE A 65 5.44 4.27 9.29
N VAL A 66 4.86 5.45 9.13
CA VAL A 66 5.65 6.68 9.15
C VAL A 66 5.76 7.26 10.56
N GLU A 67 5.16 6.60 11.54
CA GLU A 67 5.23 7.00 12.95
C GLU A 67 4.73 8.42 13.16
N LYS A 68 3.61 8.74 12.52
CA LYS A 68 2.95 10.03 12.63
C LYS A 68 1.47 9.81 12.91
N ARG A 69 0.82 10.83 13.49
CA ARG A 69 -0.61 10.76 13.72
C ARG A 69 -1.35 11.01 12.41
N ALA A 70 -2.55 10.45 12.33
CA ALA A 70 -3.38 10.65 11.14
C ALA A 70 -3.62 12.14 10.87
N ASP A 71 -3.79 12.93 11.92
CA ASP A 71 -3.97 14.37 11.75
C ASP A 71 -2.78 15.04 11.09
N THR A 72 -1.59 14.60 11.46
CA THR A 72 -0.36 15.12 10.87
C THR A 72 -0.30 14.78 9.39
N ILE A 73 -0.67 13.57 9.04
CA ILE A 73 -0.67 13.13 7.65
C ILE A 73 -1.63 13.98 6.83
N ARG A 74 -2.84 14.21 7.34
CA ARG A 74 -3.81 15.04 6.64
C ARG A 74 -3.31 16.47 6.45
N LYS A 75 -2.61 16.98 7.44
CA LYS A 75 -2.04 18.32 7.37
C LYS A 75 -1.06 18.43 6.21
N TYR A 76 -0.19 17.44 6.05
CA TYR A 76 0.78 17.46 4.97
C TYR A 76 0.14 17.22 3.62
N GLU A 77 -0.93 16.44 3.58
CA GLU A 77 -1.70 16.29 2.33
C GLU A 77 -2.25 17.63 1.87
N LYS A 78 -2.84 18.38 2.80
CA LYS A 78 -3.42 19.67 2.47
C LYS A 78 -2.36 20.63 1.94
N LYS A 79 -1.14 20.50 2.42
CA LYS A 79 -0.04 21.34 1.95
C LYS A 79 0.59 20.82 0.67
N MET A 80 0.06 19.73 0.14
CA MET A 80 0.56 19.10 -1.08
C MET A 80 2.01 18.63 -0.98
N LEU A 81 2.44 18.27 0.21
CA LEU A 81 3.81 17.80 0.44
C LEU A 81 3.92 16.30 0.35
N ILE A 82 2.81 15.59 0.44
CA ILE A 82 2.74 14.14 0.28
C ILE A 82 1.55 13.82 -0.61
N PRO A 83 1.51 12.62 -1.19
CA PRO A 83 0.38 12.25 -2.05
C PRO A 83 -0.94 12.25 -1.31
N ASP A 84 -2.02 12.47 -2.02
CA ASP A 84 -3.37 12.42 -1.46
C ASP A 84 -3.85 10.98 -1.39
N ALA A 85 -4.52 10.65 -0.30
CA ALA A 85 -5.18 9.36 -0.18
C ALA A 85 -6.40 9.32 -1.10
N LYS A 86 -6.72 8.13 -1.57
CA LYS A 86 -7.89 7.91 -2.39
C LYS A 86 -8.98 7.29 -1.52
N LYS A 87 -10.23 7.65 -1.78
CA LYS A 87 -11.34 7.04 -1.06
C LYS A 87 -11.68 5.68 -1.63
N PHE A 88 -12.12 4.77 -0.77
CA PHE A 88 -12.62 3.48 -1.24
C PHE A 88 -13.81 3.68 -2.19
N GLY A 89 -14.77 4.51 -1.77
CA GLY A 89 -15.92 4.80 -2.62
C GLY A 89 -17.20 4.20 -2.11
N GLU A 90 -18.31 4.73 -2.61
CA GLU A 90 -19.63 4.36 -2.10
C GLU A 90 -20.03 2.93 -2.40
N LYS A 91 -19.46 2.32 -3.42
CA LYS A 91 -19.81 0.94 -3.71
C LYS A 91 -19.30 -0.04 -2.64
N TYR A 92 -18.41 0.41 -1.77
CA TYR A 92 -17.87 -0.44 -0.70
C TYR A 92 -18.55 -0.07 0.61
N LYS A 93 -19.75 -0.60 0.82
CA LYS A 93 -20.52 -0.31 2.03
C LYS A 93 -19.73 -0.64 3.28
N GLY A 94 -19.80 0.25 4.24
CA GLY A 94 -19.03 0.10 5.48
C GLY A 94 -17.62 0.61 5.38
N TYR A 95 -17.14 0.84 4.16
CA TYR A 95 -15.79 1.36 3.93
C TYR A 95 -15.79 2.59 3.04
N ALA A 96 -16.97 3.14 2.73
CA ALA A 96 -17.06 4.19 1.71
C ALA A 96 -16.15 5.38 1.99
N ASP A 97 -16.03 5.75 3.25
CA ASP A 97 -15.22 6.91 3.64
C ASP A 97 -13.80 6.55 4.01
N TRP A 98 -13.46 5.27 3.98
CA TRP A 98 -12.09 4.86 4.22
C TRP A 98 -11.20 5.37 3.11
N ARG A 99 -9.93 5.59 3.43
CA ARG A 99 -8.97 6.14 2.47
C ARG A 99 -7.75 5.26 2.44
N TYR A 100 -7.11 5.23 1.28
CA TYR A 100 -5.93 4.37 1.12
C TYR A 100 -4.87 5.06 0.27
N TYR A 101 -3.67 4.55 0.42
CA TYR A 101 -2.52 4.94 -0.40
C TYR A 101 -2.01 3.72 -1.14
N SER A 102 -1.49 3.93 -2.34
CA SER A 102 -0.80 2.86 -3.05
C SER A 102 0.56 2.61 -2.40
N GLU A 103 1.16 1.50 -2.76
CA GLU A 103 2.49 1.17 -2.24
C GLU A 103 3.50 2.25 -2.62
N ASP A 104 3.43 2.73 -3.86
CA ASP A 104 4.34 3.79 -4.30
C ASP A 104 4.16 5.06 -3.49
N ASP A 105 2.93 5.39 -3.17
CA ASP A 105 2.66 6.57 -2.34
C ASP A 105 3.28 6.41 -0.95
N VAL A 106 3.18 5.21 -0.40
CA VAL A 106 3.73 4.95 0.94
C VAL A 106 5.25 5.13 0.91
N TYR A 107 5.92 4.66 -0.14
CA TYR A 107 7.36 4.86 -0.23
C TYR A 107 7.72 6.32 -0.30
N SER A 108 6.96 7.10 -1.07
CA SER A 108 7.20 8.53 -1.15
C SER A 108 7.05 9.18 0.22
N MET A 109 6.05 8.74 0.98
CA MET A 109 5.81 9.29 2.30
C MET A 109 6.92 8.91 3.28
N VAL A 110 7.36 7.67 3.22
CA VAL A 110 8.47 7.22 4.08
C VAL A 110 9.72 8.04 3.80
N GLU A 111 10.02 8.24 2.54
CA GLU A 111 11.19 9.03 2.16
C GLU A 111 11.05 10.48 2.62
N PHE A 112 9.88 11.04 2.44
CA PHE A 112 9.62 12.42 2.86
C PHE A 112 9.86 12.59 4.36
N PHE A 113 9.27 11.70 5.16
CA PHE A 113 9.41 11.85 6.61
C PHE A 113 10.80 11.51 7.10
N ASN A 114 11.49 10.59 6.43
CA ASN A 114 12.88 10.27 6.80
C ASN A 114 13.80 11.45 6.58
N THR A 115 13.58 12.23 5.53
CA THR A 115 14.43 13.38 5.28
C THR A 115 14.10 14.54 6.20
N ARG A 116 12.88 14.60 6.72
CA ARG A 116 12.48 15.71 7.58
C ARG A 116 12.75 15.44 9.07
N VAL A 117 12.94 14.18 9.44
CA VAL A 117 13.16 13.79 10.83
C VAL A 117 14.56 13.18 10.93
N PRO A 118 15.56 14.02 11.12
CA PRO A 118 16.95 13.52 11.11
C PRO A 118 17.20 12.52 12.23
N GLY A 119 17.97 11.51 11.88
CA GLY A 119 18.45 10.56 12.86
C GLY A 119 17.45 9.50 13.27
N ARG A 120 16.24 9.53 12.73
CA ARG A 120 15.25 8.55 13.13
C ARG A 120 14.52 7.97 11.92
N PRO A 121 15.00 6.86 11.39
CA PRO A 121 14.31 6.23 10.26
C PRO A 121 12.95 5.70 10.66
N VAL A 122 12.00 5.75 9.71
CA VAL A 122 10.67 5.21 9.90
C VAL A 122 10.53 3.94 9.07
N ALA A 123 9.40 3.26 9.22
CA ALA A 123 9.06 2.10 8.41
C ALA A 123 9.89 0.87 8.70
N LYS A 124 10.37 0.75 9.91
CA LYS A 124 11.15 -0.44 10.29
C LYS A 124 10.35 -1.72 10.10
N GLU A 125 9.08 -1.67 10.43
CA GLU A 125 8.23 -2.85 10.37
C GLU A 125 8.05 -3.37 8.97
N LEU A 126 8.13 -2.50 7.99
CA LEU A 126 7.93 -2.90 6.61
C LEU A 126 9.24 -3.15 5.88
N ASN A 127 10.35 -2.82 6.50
CA ASN A 127 11.64 -2.98 5.85
C ASN A 127 11.63 -2.41 4.43
N ILE A 128 11.21 -1.16 4.32
CA ILE A 128 10.99 -0.53 3.02
C ILE A 128 12.28 -0.05 2.38
N LYS A 129 13.33 0.03 3.14
CA LYS A 129 14.60 0.54 2.67
C LYS A 129 15.07 -0.04 1.33
N PRO A 130 15.09 -1.36 1.15
CA PRO A 130 15.53 -1.90 -0.14
C PRO A 130 14.66 -1.45 -1.30
N LEU A 131 13.37 -1.32 -1.05
CA LEU A 131 12.48 -0.89 -2.11
C LEU A 131 12.67 0.58 -2.44
N ALA A 132 12.96 1.40 -1.44
CA ALA A 132 13.26 2.80 -1.68
C ALA A 132 14.48 2.93 -2.58
N GLN A 133 15.49 2.11 -2.39
CA GLN A 133 16.63 2.11 -3.27
C GLN A 133 16.25 1.72 -4.68
N LYS A 134 15.39 0.75 -4.82
CA LYS A 134 14.92 0.33 -6.12
C LYS A 134 14.19 1.46 -6.84
N VAL A 135 13.37 2.19 -6.11
CA VAL A 135 12.66 3.34 -6.69
C VAL A 135 13.66 4.38 -7.18
N GLN A 136 14.67 4.67 -6.40
CA GLN A 136 15.67 5.63 -6.81
C GLN A 136 16.40 5.19 -8.06
N MET A 137 16.69 3.91 -8.17
CA MET A 137 17.35 3.38 -9.36
C MET A 137 16.44 3.52 -10.58
N LYS A 138 15.16 3.29 -10.42
CA LYS A 138 14.22 3.48 -11.52
C LYS A 138 14.21 4.92 -12.00
N ILE A 139 14.23 5.86 -11.08
CA ILE A 139 14.24 7.26 -11.44
C ILE A 139 15.50 7.60 -12.24
N LYS A 140 16.64 7.12 -11.79
CA LYS A 140 17.88 7.36 -12.49
C LYS A 140 17.85 6.77 -13.90
N ASP A 141 17.34 5.57 -14.00
CA ASP A 141 17.29 4.91 -15.31
C ASP A 141 16.35 5.62 -16.25
N SER A 142 15.23 6.01 -15.73
CA SER A 142 14.28 6.66 -16.59
C SER A 142 14.66 8.06 -16.89
N ASN A 143 15.32 8.61 -16.24
CA ASN A 143 15.69 9.84 -16.34
C ASN A 143 16.00 10.44 -17.10
N VAL A 144 15.43 9.86 -16.51
CA VAL A 144 15.24 9.93 -16.41
C VAL A 144 14.36 10.35 -16.17
N ARG A 145 13.54 10.20 -15.97
CA ARG A 145 12.61 10.42 -15.65
C ARG A 145 12.53 11.02 -14.79
N THR A 146 12.93 11.08 -14.81
CA THR A 146 13.12 11.26 -14.14
C THR A 146 13.31 11.39 -13.71
N SER A 147 13.59 11.27 -13.85
CA SER A 147 13.95 11.16 -13.57
C SER A 147 13.99 10.97 -13.50
#